data_d58b1225331eab969ea42beb86772779
#
_entry.id   d58b1225331eab969ea42beb86772779
#
_cell.length_a   1.000
_cell.length_b   1.000
_cell.length_c   1.000
_cell.angle_alpha   90.00
_cell.angle_beta   90.00
_cell.angle_gamma   90.00
#
_symmetry.space_group_name_H-M   'P 1'
#
loop_
_entity.id
_entity.type
_entity.pdbx_description
1 polymer ?
#
loop_
_entity_poly.entity_id
_entity_poly.type
_entity_poly.pdbx_seq_one_letter_code
_entity_poly.pdbx_strand_id
1 'polypeptide(L)'
;MRACLAVVLLTAAAALAGCGGPPVPDDATSRAQIVRAVLAWHRYQADGNGKAGCALLTKRARYAQGGADCARSIDRYASFSAPIRQALRDTKVDTVTITNDQATVVTHTIATKGGVTRKTPPATIPLRWEGGRWRVD
;
A
#
# COMPACT_ATOMS: atom_id res chain seq x y z
N MET A 1 -6.00 21.78 67.72
CA MET A 1 -6.24 20.81 66.59
C MET A 1 -6.35 21.60 65.31
N ARG A 2 -5.34 21.54 64.47
CA ARG A 2 -5.29 22.27 63.19
C ARG A 2 -5.39 21.24 62.07
N ALA A 3 -6.50 21.26 61.31
CA ALA A 3 -6.73 20.42 60.16
C ALA A 3 -6.08 21.06 58.95
N CYS A 4 -5.10 20.37 58.33
CA CYS A 4 -4.53 20.73 57.06
C CYS A 4 -5.41 20.16 55.92
N LEU A 5 -6.10 21.07 55.22
CA LEU A 5 -6.73 20.72 53.93
C LEU A 5 -5.63 20.66 52.84
N ALA A 6 -5.38 19.48 52.30
CA ALA A 6 -4.57 19.30 51.10
C ALA A 6 -5.47 19.51 49.89
N VAL A 7 -5.22 20.59 49.15
CA VAL A 7 -5.84 20.84 47.83
C VAL A 7 -5.06 20.07 46.80
N VAL A 8 -5.65 19.01 46.24
CA VAL A 8 -5.12 18.27 45.11
C VAL A 8 -5.50 19.02 43.82
N LEU A 9 -4.54 19.72 43.25
CA LEU A 9 -4.66 20.31 41.89
C LEU A 9 -4.55 19.21 40.87
N LEU A 10 -5.68 18.77 40.30
CA LEU A 10 -5.72 17.98 39.09
C LEU A 10 -5.37 18.87 37.90
N THR A 11 -4.15 18.80 37.41
CA THR A 11 -3.78 19.34 36.09
C THR A 11 -4.33 18.42 35.00
N ALA A 12 -5.45 18.81 34.41
CA ALA A 12 -5.96 18.19 33.16
C ALA A 12 -5.01 18.55 32.01
N ALA A 13 -4.14 17.65 31.64
CA ALA A 13 -3.40 17.74 30.37
C ALA A 13 -4.40 17.55 29.24
N ALA A 14 -4.87 18.64 28.64
CA ALA A 14 -5.61 18.64 27.40
C ALA A 14 -4.67 18.14 26.30
N ALA A 15 -4.78 16.85 25.93
CA ALA A 15 -4.19 16.31 24.74
C ALA A 15 -4.86 16.98 23.55
N LEU A 16 -4.17 17.94 22.91
CA LEU A 16 -4.52 18.46 21.59
C LEU A 16 -4.42 17.29 20.62
N ALA A 17 -5.54 16.59 20.40
CA ALA A 17 -5.68 15.64 19.32
C ALA A 17 -5.62 16.43 18.02
N GLY A 18 -4.41 16.67 17.53
CA GLY A 18 -4.18 17.22 16.20
C GLY A 18 -4.84 16.29 15.17
N CYS A 19 -5.54 16.88 14.19
CA CYS A 19 -6.15 16.18 13.05
C CYS A 19 -5.10 15.59 12.08
N GLY A 20 -3.99 15.09 12.57
CA GLY A 20 -2.98 14.36 11.83
C GLY A 20 -3.27 12.86 11.90
N GLY A 21 -3.28 12.21 10.75
CA GLY A 21 -3.33 10.74 10.70
C GLY A 21 -2.13 10.10 11.44
N PRO A 22 -2.14 8.78 11.63
CA PRO A 22 -1.03 8.07 12.26
C PRO A 22 0.31 8.45 11.61
N PRO A 23 1.39 8.63 12.38
CA PRO A 23 2.69 8.97 11.83
C PRO A 23 3.19 7.87 10.88
N VAL A 24 3.99 8.28 9.90
CA VAL A 24 4.69 7.33 9.02
C VAL A 24 5.70 6.55 9.88
N PRO A 25 5.74 5.20 9.79
CA PRO A 25 6.72 4.39 10.51
C PRO A 25 8.16 4.71 10.05
N ASP A 26 9.14 4.22 10.81
CA ASP A 26 10.55 4.27 10.40
C ASP A 26 10.79 3.61 9.03
N ASP A 27 11.92 3.94 8.39
CA ASP A 27 12.23 3.51 7.04
C ASP A 27 12.25 1.98 6.87
N ALA A 28 12.74 1.23 7.83
CA ALA A 28 12.83 -0.24 7.73
C ALA A 28 11.44 -0.87 7.74
N THR A 29 10.59 -0.42 8.67
CA THR A 29 9.19 -0.86 8.80
C THR A 29 8.39 -0.45 7.55
N SER A 30 8.57 0.80 7.08
CA SER A 30 7.93 1.32 5.88
C SER A 30 8.31 0.51 4.64
N ARG A 31 9.60 0.21 4.42
CA ARG A 31 10.06 -0.62 3.30
C ARG A 31 9.38 -1.99 3.29
N ALA A 32 9.34 -2.67 4.43
CA ALA A 32 8.71 -3.98 4.53
C ALA A 32 7.21 -3.93 4.23
N GLN A 33 6.51 -2.88 4.68
CA GLN A 33 5.09 -2.67 4.39
C GLN A 33 4.85 -2.35 2.91
N ILE A 34 5.67 -1.47 2.32
CA ILE A 34 5.59 -1.07 0.91
C ILE A 34 5.78 -2.29 0.00
N VAL A 35 6.83 -3.08 0.22
CA VAL A 35 7.10 -4.29 -0.56
C VAL A 35 5.91 -5.25 -0.50
N ARG A 36 5.37 -5.50 0.71
CA ARG A 36 4.18 -6.35 0.88
C ARG A 36 2.97 -5.80 0.13
N ALA A 37 2.72 -4.49 0.20
CA ALA A 37 1.58 -3.86 -0.48
C ALA A 37 1.68 -4.00 -2.01
N VAL A 38 2.86 -3.76 -2.59
CA VAL A 38 3.09 -3.88 -4.03
C VAL A 38 2.94 -5.33 -4.51
N LEU A 39 3.55 -6.28 -3.81
CA LEU A 39 3.44 -7.70 -4.19
C LEU A 39 2.01 -8.23 -4.01
N ALA A 40 1.31 -7.80 -2.96
CA ALA A 40 -0.10 -8.15 -2.77
C ALA A 40 -0.98 -7.54 -3.87
N TRP A 41 -0.72 -6.30 -4.28
CA TRP A 41 -1.42 -5.63 -5.37
C TRP A 41 -1.35 -6.45 -6.67
N HIS A 42 -0.15 -6.84 -7.10
CA HIS A 42 0.02 -7.67 -8.29
C HIS A 42 -0.63 -9.05 -8.15
N ARG A 43 -0.54 -9.67 -6.98
CA ARG A 43 -1.20 -10.95 -6.72
C ARG A 43 -2.72 -10.84 -6.82
N TYR A 44 -3.33 -9.80 -6.24
CA TYR A 44 -4.78 -9.61 -6.31
C TYR A 44 -5.25 -9.34 -7.73
N GLN A 45 -4.46 -8.64 -8.54
CA GLN A 45 -4.74 -8.53 -9.98
C GLN A 45 -4.69 -9.90 -10.66
N ALA A 46 -3.64 -10.68 -10.44
CA ALA A 46 -3.47 -12.00 -11.05
C ALA A 46 -4.58 -12.99 -10.68
N ASP A 47 -5.10 -12.88 -9.46
CA ASP A 47 -6.11 -13.78 -8.90
C ASP A 47 -7.56 -13.28 -9.11
N GLY A 48 -7.73 -12.06 -9.64
CA GLY A 48 -9.05 -11.43 -9.76
C GLY A 48 -9.71 -11.18 -8.40
N ASN A 49 -8.93 -10.78 -7.40
CA ASN A 49 -9.46 -10.41 -6.09
C ASN A 49 -9.66 -8.90 -6.00
N GLY A 50 -10.67 -8.40 -6.71
CA GLY A 50 -10.92 -6.97 -6.83
C GLY A 50 -11.19 -6.27 -5.52
N LYS A 51 -11.92 -6.90 -4.60
CA LYS A 51 -12.20 -6.31 -3.27
C LYS A 51 -10.91 -6.06 -2.50
N ALA A 52 -10.02 -7.05 -2.42
CA ALA A 52 -8.75 -6.91 -1.73
C ALA A 52 -7.80 -5.95 -2.45
N GLY A 53 -7.76 -6.00 -3.78
CA GLY A 53 -6.97 -5.08 -4.60
C GLY A 53 -7.39 -3.62 -4.36
N CYS A 54 -8.68 -3.31 -4.45
CA CYS A 54 -9.18 -1.95 -4.20
C CYS A 54 -8.92 -1.45 -2.77
N ALA A 55 -8.84 -2.34 -1.80
CA ALA A 55 -8.50 -1.98 -0.43
C ALA A 55 -7.03 -1.52 -0.28
N LEU A 56 -6.15 -1.87 -1.22
CA LEU A 56 -4.75 -1.43 -1.24
C LEU A 56 -4.56 -0.07 -1.92
N LEU A 57 -5.57 0.46 -2.61
CA LEU A 57 -5.46 1.73 -3.33
C LEU A 57 -5.73 2.93 -2.41
N THR A 58 -5.08 4.07 -2.71
CA THR A 58 -5.51 5.37 -2.18
C THR A 58 -6.94 5.69 -2.65
N LYS A 59 -7.57 6.67 -2.01
CA LYS A 59 -8.89 7.14 -2.49
C LYS A 59 -8.82 7.61 -3.94
N ARG A 60 -7.75 8.33 -4.30
CA ARG A 60 -7.53 8.84 -5.66
C ARG A 60 -7.39 7.70 -6.67
N ALA A 61 -6.50 6.75 -6.42
CA ALA A 61 -6.28 5.62 -7.30
C ALA A 61 -7.52 4.74 -7.43
N ARG A 62 -8.28 4.56 -6.35
CA ARG A 62 -9.55 3.83 -6.38
C ARG A 62 -10.56 4.50 -7.29
N TYR A 63 -10.66 5.84 -7.22
CA TYR A 63 -11.53 6.60 -8.10
C TYR A 63 -11.13 6.44 -9.57
N ALA A 64 -9.83 6.53 -9.87
CA ALA A 64 -9.28 6.32 -11.22
C ALA A 64 -9.54 4.90 -11.76
N GLN A 65 -9.61 3.90 -10.88
CA GLN A 65 -9.94 2.51 -11.21
C GLN A 65 -11.45 2.24 -11.32
N GLY A 66 -12.28 3.28 -11.36
CA GLY A 66 -13.73 3.15 -11.54
C GLY A 66 -14.57 3.43 -10.29
N GLY A 67 -13.99 3.98 -9.23
CA GLY A 67 -14.71 4.37 -8.02
C GLY A 67 -15.44 3.20 -7.36
N ALA A 68 -16.78 3.20 -7.44
CA ALA A 68 -17.61 2.11 -6.91
C ALA A 68 -17.38 0.77 -7.64
N ASP A 69 -16.96 0.81 -8.91
CA ASP A 69 -16.69 -0.36 -9.74
C ASP A 69 -15.22 -0.81 -9.69
N CYS A 70 -14.40 -0.23 -8.84
CA CYS A 70 -12.98 -0.55 -8.71
C CYS A 70 -12.73 -2.06 -8.59
N ALA A 71 -13.48 -2.76 -7.75
CA ALA A 71 -13.35 -4.21 -7.59
C ALA A 71 -13.54 -4.95 -8.92
N ARG A 72 -14.60 -4.61 -9.64
CA ARG A 72 -14.90 -5.20 -10.95
C ARG A 72 -13.80 -4.91 -11.99
N SER A 73 -13.21 -3.72 -11.94
CA SER A 73 -12.09 -3.38 -12.82
C SER A 73 -10.87 -4.27 -12.57
N ILE A 74 -10.57 -4.57 -11.32
CA ILE A 74 -9.46 -5.47 -10.95
C ILE A 74 -9.81 -6.92 -11.27
N ASP A 75 -11.06 -7.35 -11.02
CA ASP A 75 -11.51 -8.71 -11.31
C ASP A 75 -11.32 -9.10 -12.79
N ARG A 76 -11.38 -8.12 -13.69
CA ARG A 76 -11.14 -8.35 -15.13
C ARG A 76 -9.73 -8.87 -15.44
N TYR A 77 -8.74 -8.60 -14.60
CA TYR A 77 -7.39 -9.15 -14.80
C TYR A 77 -7.37 -10.68 -14.72
N ALA A 78 -8.31 -11.30 -14.02
CA ALA A 78 -8.45 -12.77 -14.00
C ALA A 78 -8.75 -13.37 -15.37
N SER A 79 -9.31 -12.58 -16.31
CA SER A 79 -9.55 -13.03 -17.69
C SER A 79 -8.30 -12.98 -18.59
N PHE A 80 -7.18 -12.43 -18.10
CA PHE A 80 -5.93 -12.43 -18.84
C PHE A 80 -5.37 -13.86 -18.99
N SER A 81 -4.56 -14.07 -20.00
CA SER A 81 -3.93 -15.37 -20.25
C SER A 81 -3.08 -15.82 -19.04
N ALA A 82 -2.95 -17.13 -18.86
CA ALA A 82 -2.17 -17.70 -17.77
C ALA A 82 -0.73 -17.15 -17.68
N PRO A 83 0.01 -16.97 -18.80
CA PRO A 83 1.34 -16.37 -18.74
C PRO A 83 1.36 -14.94 -18.17
N ILE A 84 0.38 -14.12 -18.51
CA ILE A 84 0.27 -12.73 -17.98
C ILE A 84 -0.01 -12.77 -16.48
N ARG A 85 -0.96 -13.59 -16.05
CA ARG A 85 -1.27 -13.74 -14.62
C ARG A 85 -0.07 -14.29 -13.83
N GLN A 86 0.66 -15.23 -14.40
CA GLN A 86 1.88 -15.74 -13.78
C GLN A 86 2.95 -14.65 -13.67
N ALA A 87 3.16 -13.85 -14.72
CA ALA A 87 4.09 -12.71 -14.67
C ALA A 87 3.75 -11.72 -13.55
N LEU A 88 2.46 -11.43 -13.32
CA LEU A 88 2.03 -10.59 -12.19
C LEU A 88 2.39 -11.22 -10.84
N ARG A 89 2.23 -12.54 -10.68
CA ARG A 89 2.62 -13.23 -9.43
C ARG A 89 4.13 -13.24 -9.21
N ASP A 90 4.90 -13.28 -10.29
CA ASP A 90 6.37 -13.33 -10.28
C ASP A 90 7.02 -11.95 -10.25
N THR A 91 6.23 -10.89 -10.03
CA THR A 91 6.75 -9.52 -9.86
C THR A 91 7.81 -9.47 -8.78
N LYS A 92 8.90 -8.80 -9.08
CA LYS A 92 10.02 -8.53 -8.16
C LYS A 92 10.15 -7.04 -7.92
N VAL A 93 10.53 -6.68 -6.70
CA VAL A 93 10.85 -5.30 -6.34
C VAL A 93 12.34 -5.10 -6.51
N ASP A 94 12.72 -4.11 -7.30
CA ASP A 94 14.13 -3.73 -7.53
C ASP A 94 14.57 -2.67 -6.51
N THR A 95 13.80 -1.58 -6.40
CA THR A 95 14.14 -0.47 -5.48
C THR A 95 12.89 0.10 -4.82
N VAL A 96 13.07 0.64 -3.62
CA VAL A 96 12.07 1.40 -2.87
C VAL A 96 12.70 2.71 -2.45
N THR A 97 12.15 3.82 -2.89
CA THR A 97 12.53 5.17 -2.46
C THR A 97 11.40 5.77 -1.65
N ILE A 98 11.68 6.23 -0.44
CA ILE A 98 10.71 6.83 0.47
C ILE A 98 11.06 8.29 0.66
N THR A 99 10.06 9.16 0.55
CA THR A 99 10.18 10.59 0.80
C THR A 99 8.94 11.04 1.58
N ASN A 100 9.08 11.26 2.87
CA ASN A 100 7.97 11.61 3.78
C ASN A 100 6.83 10.57 3.72
N ASP A 101 5.64 10.98 3.30
CA ASP A 101 4.42 10.18 3.17
C ASP A 101 4.25 9.56 1.78
N GLN A 102 5.26 9.64 0.93
CA GLN A 102 5.27 9.11 -0.43
C GLN A 102 6.38 8.08 -0.62
N ALA A 103 6.13 7.11 -1.46
CA ALA A 103 7.12 6.14 -1.88
C ALA A 103 7.02 5.87 -3.39
N THR A 104 8.14 5.54 -3.96
CA THR A 104 8.25 5.08 -5.35
C THR A 104 8.91 3.72 -5.36
N VAL A 105 8.26 2.75 -5.99
CA VAL A 105 8.76 1.38 -6.09
C VAL A 105 9.01 1.06 -7.56
N VAL A 106 10.22 0.61 -7.86
CA VAL A 106 10.55 0.07 -9.18
C VAL A 106 10.43 -1.45 -9.13
N THR A 107 9.66 -1.99 -10.06
CA THR A 107 9.42 -3.43 -10.17
C THR A 107 9.74 -3.93 -11.57
N HIS A 108 9.97 -5.21 -11.69
CA HIS A 108 9.95 -5.92 -12.95
C HIS A 108 9.22 -7.24 -12.81
N THR A 109 8.81 -7.81 -13.91
CA THR A 109 8.28 -9.17 -13.96
C THR A 109 9.21 -10.07 -14.73
N ILE A 110 9.11 -11.36 -14.47
CA ILE A 110 9.85 -12.37 -15.21
C ILE A 110 8.84 -13.09 -16.11
N ALA A 111 8.96 -12.89 -17.41
CA ALA A 111 8.09 -13.53 -18.39
C ALA A 111 8.83 -14.69 -19.06
N THR A 112 8.22 -15.87 -19.07
CA THR A 112 8.73 -17.04 -19.79
C THR A 112 7.84 -17.33 -21.00
N LYS A 113 8.42 -17.33 -22.18
CA LYS A 113 7.73 -17.68 -23.42
C LYS A 113 8.60 -18.64 -24.23
N GLY A 114 8.04 -19.81 -24.58
CA GLY A 114 8.76 -20.81 -25.36
C GLY A 114 10.06 -21.31 -24.72
N GLY A 115 10.09 -21.43 -23.39
CA GLY A 115 11.28 -21.82 -22.63
C GLY A 115 12.34 -20.71 -22.44
N VAL A 116 12.13 -19.53 -23.01
CA VAL A 116 13.02 -18.37 -22.85
C VAL A 116 12.46 -17.46 -21.78
N THR A 117 13.25 -17.24 -20.73
CA THR A 117 12.92 -16.34 -19.62
C THR A 117 13.52 -14.96 -19.87
N ARG A 118 12.71 -13.93 -19.81
CA ARG A 118 13.13 -12.54 -19.99
C ARG A 118 12.63 -11.67 -18.85
N LYS A 119 13.48 -10.77 -18.38
CA LYS A 119 13.10 -9.68 -17.48
C LYS A 119 12.36 -8.62 -18.32
N THR A 120 11.16 -8.21 -17.84
CA THR A 120 10.43 -7.12 -18.50
C THR A 120 11.09 -5.77 -18.21
N PRO A 121 10.80 -4.72 -19.01
CA PRO A 121 11.16 -3.36 -18.66
C PRO A 121 10.65 -3.01 -17.25
N PRO A 122 11.38 -2.17 -16.50
CA PRO A 122 10.96 -1.78 -15.16
C PRO A 122 9.67 -0.95 -15.22
N ALA A 123 8.79 -1.20 -14.26
CA ALA A 123 7.60 -0.38 -14.01
C ALA A 123 7.75 0.37 -12.70
N THR A 124 7.23 1.60 -12.66
CA THR A 124 7.25 2.45 -11.47
C THR A 124 5.87 2.50 -10.84
N ILE A 125 5.78 2.20 -9.57
CA ILE A 125 4.55 2.17 -8.80
C ILE A 125 4.66 3.22 -7.68
N PRO A 126 3.84 4.28 -7.72
CA PRO A 126 3.76 5.24 -6.64
C PRO A 126 2.91 4.70 -5.49
N LEU A 127 3.32 5.02 -4.26
CA LEU A 127 2.55 4.74 -3.05
C LEU A 127 2.47 5.99 -2.19
N ARG A 128 1.44 6.03 -1.34
CA ARG A 128 1.25 7.07 -0.35
C ARG A 128 0.83 6.48 0.99
N TRP A 129 1.29 7.10 2.07
CA TRP A 129 0.81 6.80 3.41
C TRP A 129 -0.57 7.41 3.61
N GLU A 130 -1.60 6.59 3.73
CA GLU A 130 -2.98 7.02 3.89
C GLU A 130 -3.72 6.12 4.87
N GLY A 131 -4.33 6.73 5.88
CA GLY A 131 -5.12 6.00 6.87
C GLY A 131 -4.32 4.95 7.67
N GLY A 132 -3.07 5.26 8.02
CA GLY A 132 -2.23 4.39 8.83
C GLY A 132 -1.59 3.22 8.08
N ARG A 133 -1.52 3.29 6.75
CA ARG A 133 -0.86 2.26 5.92
C ARG A 133 -0.37 2.80 4.59
N TRP A 134 0.62 2.14 4.00
CA TRP A 134 1.04 2.40 2.63
C TRP A 134 0.02 1.85 1.63
N ARG A 135 -0.39 2.69 0.69
CA ARG A 135 -1.36 2.38 -0.37
C ARG A 135 -0.79 2.71 -1.75
N VAL A 136 -1.14 1.94 -2.75
CA VAL A 136 -0.83 2.22 -4.16
C VAL A 136 -1.64 3.44 -4.61
N ASP A 137 -0.95 4.41 -5.25
CA ASP A 137 -1.52 5.70 -5.65
C ASP A 137 -1.66 5.86 -7.16
#